data_70e652d8d070825f2cacb3cb8e1c20bc
#
_entry.id   70e652d8d070825f2cacb3cb8e1c20bc
#
_cell.length_a   1.000
_cell.length_b   1.000
_cell.length_c   1.000
_cell.angle_alpha   90.00
_cell.angle_beta   90.00
_cell.angle_gamma   90.00
#
_symmetry.space_group_name_H-M   'P 1'
#
loop_
_entity.id
_entity.type
_entity.pdbx_description
1 polymer ?
#
loop_
_entity_poly.entity_id
_entity_poly.type
_entity_poly.pdbx_seq_one_letter_code
_entity_poly.pdbx_strand_id
1 'polypeptide(L)'
;RLKPRDVLHVHGPSWSGYSGLSAVSLARETIGLNAAIGDARSDLFRNGGRPSGILSQDEKLSPEAATRVREAWHEKFGPNGKGGIAVLDKGWSFTPMDMTSVDSQTLETMKFLIEEVARFLMIFPQMLMQGDRPTYASVEQFFIAHVVHTLDPWMDRIEQEIKKSLIGYEGENADIYPRFSREGLLRGAARDRAEFYKAALGAGGSPAWMTQNEVRKLENMNPHEEGDELPKPTSNPEPVAPAEPPQGGDDNGA
;
A
#
# COMPACT_ATOMS: atom_id res chain seq x y z
N ARG A 1 27.02 30.35 -0.82
CA ARG A 1 27.05 29.08 -0.05
C ARG A 1 26.38 29.33 1.31
N LEU A 2 25.41 28.51 1.70
CA LEU A 2 24.80 28.53 3.02
C LEU A 2 25.81 27.97 4.02
N LYS A 3 25.78 28.47 5.26
CA LYS A 3 26.59 27.89 6.35
C LYS A 3 25.88 26.65 6.88
N PRO A 4 26.60 25.62 7.37
CA PRO A 4 25.96 24.41 7.92
C PRO A 4 24.91 24.70 8.99
N ARG A 5 25.11 25.74 9.81
CA ARG A 5 24.17 26.17 10.86
C ARG A 5 22.87 26.79 10.33
N ASP A 6 22.83 27.18 9.06
CA ASP A 6 21.67 27.82 8.43
C ASP A 6 20.82 26.78 7.65
N VAL A 7 21.17 25.50 7.76
CA VAL A 7 20.54 24.40 7.00
C VAL A 7 20.12 23.29 7.96
N LEU A 8 18.84 22.96 7.97
CA LEU A 8 18.33 21.73 8.57
C LEU A 8 18.53 20.58 7.57
N HIS A 9 19.49 19.70 7.83
CA HIS A 9 19.86 18.62 6.92
C HIS A 9 19.33 17.26 7.41
N VAL A 10 18.17 16.87 6.91
CA VAL A 10 17.60 15.53 7.15
C VAL A 10 18.00 14.61 5.99
N HIS A 11 18.77 13.58 6.27
CA HIS A 11 19.18 12.61 5.25
C HIS A 11 18.54 11.23 5.50
N GLY A 12 18.30 10.51 4.40
CA GLY A 12 17.87 9.11 4.44
C GLY A 12 19.01 8.14 4.82
N PRO A 13 18.83 6.83 4.59
CA PRO A 13 19.90 5.85 4.72
C PRO A 13 21.16 6.33 3.99
N SER A 14 22.33 6.14 4.59
CA SER A 14 23.59 6.70 4.09
C SER A 14 24.73 5.72 4.30
N TRP A 15 25.62 5.61 3.31
CA TRP A 15 26.89 4.88 3.47
C TRP A 15 27.96 5.74 4.15
N SER A 16 27.94 7.04 3.90
CA SER A 16 28.97 7.96 4.39
C SER A 16 28.63 8.66 5.70
N GLY A 17 27.35 8.61 6.11
CA GLY A 17 26.83 9.40 7.24
C GLY A 17 26.56 10.87 6.93
N TYR A 18 26.95 11.38 5.74
CA TYR A 18 26.81 12.79 5.35
C TYR A 18 25.76 13.03 4.28
N SER A 19 25.61 12.10 3.35
CA SER A 19 24.65 12.23 2.26
C SER A 19 23.74 10.99 2.20
N GLY A 20 22.44 11.22 2.02
CA GLY A 20 21.48 10.15 1.86
C GLY A 20 21.62 9.43 0.52
N LEU A 21 21.27 8.16 0.51
CA LEU A 21 21.14 7.36 -0.70
C LEU A 21 19.84 7.73 -1.43
N SER A 22 19.92 7.91 -2.74
CA SER A 22 18.74 8.08 -3.56
C SER A 22 18.13 6.72 -3.87
N ALA A 23 16.89 6.47 -3.43
CA ALA A 23 16.16 5.25 -3.75
C ALA A 23 16.02 5.05 -5.28
N VAL A 24 15.81 6.15 -6.02
CA VAL A 24 15.74 6.13 -7.48
C VAL A 24 17.07 5.70 -8.11
N SER A 25 18.20 6.17 -7.55
CA SER A 25 19.54 5.77 -8.03
C SER A 25 19.82 4.29 -7.75
N LEU A 26 19.36 3.77 -6.62
CA LEU A 26 19.47 2.35 -6.29
C LEU A 26 18.61 1.49 -7.20
N ALA A 27 17.39 1.94 -7.51
CA ALA A 27 16.45 1.24 -8.38
C ALA A 27 16.69 1.50 -9.88
N ARG A 28 17.74 2.23 -10.27
CA ARG A 28 17.94 2.70 -11.66
C ARG A 28 17.95 1.57 -12.69
N GLU A 29 18.59 0.46 -12.39
CA GLU A 29 18.68 -0.68 -13.32
C GLU A 29 17.32 -1.36 -13.46
N THR A 30 16.61 -1.56 -12.35
CA THR A 30 15.24 -2.12 -12.33
C THR A 30 14.26 -1.25 -13.10
N ILE A 31 14.31 0.07 -12.89
CA ILE A 31 13.48 1.04 -13.62
C ILE A 31 13.83 1.03 -15.11
N GLY A 32 15.13 1.02 -15.44
CA GLY A 32 15.61 0.96 -16.82
C GLY A 32 15.18 -0.32 -17.54
N LEU A 33 15.27 -1.46 -16.88
CA LEU A 33 14.82 -2.74 -17.44
C LEU A 33 13.30 -2.74 -17.68
N ASN A 34 12.51 -2.21 -16.73
CA ASN A 34 11.06 -2.11 -16.90
C ASN A 34 10.69 -1.20 -18.08
N ALA A 35 11.36 -0.06 -18.25
CA ALA A 35 11.18 0.82 -19.39
C ALA A 35 11.53 0.12 -20.70
N ALA A 36 12.67 -0.57 -20.77
CA ALA A 36 13.10 -1.31 -21.96
C ALA A 36 12.12 -2.43 -22.36
N ILE A 37 11.57 -3.16 -21.38
CA ILE A 37 10.52 -4.17 -21.64
C ILE A 37 9.26 -3.48 -22.19
N GLY A 38 8.88 -2.33 -21.63
CA GLY A 38 7.74 -1.54 -22.10
C GLY A 38 7.90 -1.08 -23.54
N ASP A 39 9.08 -0.54 -23.88
CA ASP A 39 9.43 -0.09 -25.23
C ASP A 39 9.42 -1.25 -26.23
N ALA A 40 10.06 -2.36 -25.89
CA ALA A 40 10.08 -3.56 -26.74
C ALA A 40 8.68 -4.10 -27.02
N ARG A 41 7.79 -4.09 -26.00
CA ARG A 41 6.39 -4.48 -26.19
C ARG A 41 5.63 -3.48 -27.06
N SER A 42 5.83 -2.19 -26.83
CA SER A 42 5.22 -1.13 -27.64
C SER A 42 5.63 -1.25 -29.09
N ASP A 43 6.90 -1.48 -29.37
CA ASP A 43 7.43 -1.68 -30.72
C ASP A 43 6.86 -2.96 -31.37
N LEU A 44 6.74 -4.04 -30.60
CA LEU A 44 6.11 -5.26 -31.08
C LEU A 44 4.68 -5.01 -31.53
N PHE A 45 3.87 -4.29 -30.74
CA PHE A 45 2.50 -3.93 -31.10
C PHE A 45 2.42 -2.94 -32.26
N ARG A 46 3.33 -1.96 -32.30
CA ARG A 46 3.40 -0.95 -33.36
C ARG A 46 3.76 -1.57 -34.70
N ASN A 47 4.60 -2.58 -34.72
CA ASN A 47 5.00 -3.32 -35.91
C ASN A 47 4.05 -4.46 -36.30
N GLY A 48 2.80 -4.42 -35.81
CA GLY A 48 1.76 -5.39 -36.14
C GLY A 48 1.72 -6.62 -35.22
N GLY A 49 2.45 -6.57 -34.13
CA GLY A 49 2.50 -7.68 -33.16
C GLY A 49 3.22 -8.92 -33.69
N ARG A 50 3.12 -10.00 -32.97
CA ARG A 50 3.50 -11.33 -33.50
C ARG A 50 2.44 -11.76 -34.50
N PRO A 51 2.84 -12.45 -35.58
CA PRO A 51 1.85 -13.03 -36.49
C PRO A 51 0.92 -13.95 -35.68
N SER A 52 -0.38 -13.76 -35.84
CA SER A 52 -1.38 -14.58 -35.14
C SER A 52 -1.29 -16.07 -35.49
N GLY A 53 -0.54 -16.40 -36.52
CA GLY A 53 -0.30 -17.75 -36.99
C GLY A 53 0.53 -17.77 -38.26
N ILE A 54 0.91 -18.95 -38.64
CA ILE A 54 1.63 -19.22 -39.90
C ILE A 54 0.64 -19.80 -40.90
N LEU A 55 0.55 -19.15 -42.06
CA LEU A 55 -0.18 -19.66 -43.19
C LEU A 55 0.82 -20.40 -44.11
N SER A 56 0.71 -21.69 -44.21
CA SER A 56 1.58 -22.54 -45.02
C SER A 56 0.82 -23.20 -46.15
N GLN A 57 1.52 -23.43 -47.26
CA GLN A 57 1.02 -24.15 -48.42
C GLN A 57 2.02 -25.20 -48.85
N ASP A 58 1.55 -26.35 -49.34
CA ASP A 58 2.37 -27.49 -49.75
C ASP A 58 3.16 -27.21 -51.02
N GLU A 59 2.69 -26.31 -51.89
CA GLU A 59 3.33 -25.95 -53.16
C GLU A 59 4.10 -24.62 -53.05
N LYS A 60 5.18 -24.47 -53.81
CA LYS A 60 5.92 -23.21 -53.90
C LYS A 60 5.10 -22.14 -54.59
N LEU A 61 4.84 -21.07 -53.90
CA LEU A 61 4.23 -19.84 -54.44
C LEU A 61 5.26 -19.03 -55.23
N SER A 62 4.81 -18.42 -56.34
CA SER A 62 5.58 -17.35 -56.94
C SER A 62 5.67 -16.14 -56.03
N PRO A 63 6.73 -15.29 -56.10
CA PRO A 63 6.87 -14.10 -55.27
C PRO A 63 5.65 -13.17 -55.36
N GLU A 64 5.05 -13.04 -56.56
CA GLU A 64 3.89 -12.20 -56.79
C GLU A 64 2.63 -12.79 -56.15
N ALA A 65 2.47 -14.13 -56.18
CA ALA A 65 1.36 -14.80 -55.51
C ALA A 65 1.48 -14.69 -53.98
N ALA A 66 2.67 -14.85 -53.43
CA ALA A 66 2.93 -14.68 -51.98
C ALA A 66 2.61 -13.26 -51.52
N THR A 67 2.94 -12.24 -52.32
CA THR A 67 2.62 -10.84 -52.01
C THR A 67 1.12 -10.61 -52.01
N ARG A 68 0.40 -11.08 -53.01
CA ARG A 68 -1.08 -10.95 -53.08
C ARG A 68 -1.78 -11.62 -51.89
N VAL A 69 -1.33 -12.81 -51.50
CA VAL A 69 -1.91 -13.54 -50.37
C VAL A 69 -1.65 -12.76 -49.06
N ARG A 70 -0.45 -12.22 -48.88
CA ARG A 70 -0.10 -11.41 -47.70
C ARG A 70 -0.97 -10.16 -47.62
N GLU A 71 -1.13 -9.42 -48.71
CA GLU A 71 -1.93 -8.21 -48.77
C GLU A 71 -3.41 -8.50 -48.48
N ALA A 72 -3.97 -9.51 -49.13
CA ALA A 72 -5.37 -9.93 -48.91
C ALA A 72 -5.62 -10.40 -47.46
N TRP A 73 -4.64 -11.12 -46.89
CA TRP A 73 -4.72 -11.53 -45.48
C TRP A 73 -4.65 -10.34 -44.55
N HIS A 74 -3.72 -9.41 -44.79
CA HIS A 74 -3.53 -8.20 -43.98
C HIS A 74 -4.74 -7.27 -44.04
N GLU A 75 -5.35 -7.10 -45.21
CA GLU A 75 -6.57 -6.32 -45.40
C GLU A 75 -7.75 -6.90 -44.62
N LYS A 76 -7.90 -8.22 -44.59
CA LYS A 76 -9.03 -8.90 -43.95
C LYS A 76 -8.83 -9.17 -42.48
N PHE A 77 -7.63 -9.55 -42.05
CA PHE A 77 -7.31 -10.01 -40.69
C PHE A 77 -6.23 -9.17 -40.00
N GLY A 78 -5.68 -8.15 -40.64
CA GLY A 78 -4.75 -7.20 -40.06
C GLY A 78 -5.39 -6.29 -38.99
N PRO A 79 -4.62 -5.40 -38.34
CA PRO A 79 -5.09 -4.54 -37.26
C PRO A 79 -6.34 -3.71 -37.58
N ASN A 80 -6.54 -3.35 -38.85
CA ASN A 80 -7.68 -2.59 -39.33
C ASN A 80 -8.73 -3.47 -40.07
N GLY A 81 -8.52 -4.78 -40.11
CA GLY A 81 -9.40 -5.72 -40.76
C GLY A 81 -10.68 -5.97 -39.97
N LYS A 82 -11.78 -6.26 -40.66
CA LYS A 82 -13.08 -6.54 -40.01
C LYS A 82 -13.15 -7.91 -39.35
N GLY A 83 -12.07 -8.71 -39.45
CA GLY A 83 -12.05 -10.08 -38.96
C GLY A 83 -13.00 -10.99 -39.79
N GLY A 84 -13.32 -12.14 -39.28
CA GLY A 84 -14.24 -13.08 -39.86
C GLY A 84 -13.63 -14.48 -39.99
N ILE A 85 -14.40 -15.39 -40.63
CA ILE A 85 -13.94 -16.76 -40.85
C ILE A 85 -12.99 -16.77 -42.06
N ALA A 86 -11.78 -17.30 -41.84
CA ALA A 86 -10.86 -17.57 -42.92
C ALA A 86 -11.26 -18.88 -43.61
N VAL A 87 -11.56 -18.80 -44.88
CA VAL A 87 -11.75 -20.00 -45.73
C VAL A 87 -10.44 -20.24 -46.46
N LEU A 88 -9.82 -21.36 -46.19
CA LEU A 88 -8.59 -21.79 -46.85
C LEU A 88 -8.89 -22.78 -47.95
N ASP A 89 -8.24 -22.63 -49.09
CA ASP A 89 -8.35 -23.56 -50.20
C ASP A 89 -7.50 -24.81 -49.94
N LYS A 90 -7.68 -25.84 -50.75
CA LYS A 90 -6.98 -27.11 -50.61
C LYS A 90 -5.44 -26.90 -50.66
N GLY A 91 -4.75 -27.52 -49.74
CA GLY A 91 -3.29 -27.39 -49.62
C GLY A 91 -2.81 -26.23 -48.72
N TRP A 92 -3.72 -25.42 -48.17
CA TRP A 92 -3.37 -24.39 -47.18
C TRP A 92 -3.67 -24.87 -45.78
N SER A 93 -2.74 -24.60 -44.87
CA SER A 93 -2.93 -24.81 -43.43
C SER A 93 -2.61 -23.54 -42.63
N PHE A 94 -3.41 -23.29 -41.63
CA PHE A 94 -3.17 -22.20 -40.68
C PHE A 94 -2.81 -22.80 -39.33
N THR A 95 -1.62 -22.49 -38.85
CA THR A 95 -1.17 -22.88 -37.52
C THR A 95 -1.19 -21.64 -36.62
N PRO A 96 -2.08 -21.54 -35.65
CA PRO A 96 -2.10 -20.43 -34.73
C PRO A 96 -0.80 -20.43 -33.92
N MET A 97 -0.24 -19.24 -33.65
CA MET A 97 0.87 -19.07 -32.73
C MET A 97 0.28 -18.72 -31.35
N ASP A 98 0.28 -19.69 -30.46
CA ASP A 98 -0.13 -19.47 -29.08
C ASP A 98 0.89 -18.60 -28.33
N MET A 99 0.43 -17.99 -27.21
CA MET A 99 1.32 -17.30 -26.27
C MET A 99 2.44 -18.25 -25.85
N THR A 100 3.66 -17.90 -26.19
CA THR A 100 4.83 -18.71 -25.80
C THR A 100 5.08 -18.58 -24.30
N SER A 101 5.73 -19.57 -23.70
CA SER A 101 6.20 -19.51 -22.29
C SER A 101 7.01 -18.24 -21.99
N VAL A 102 7.67 -17.68 -23.00
CA VAL A 102 8.42 -16.40 -22.89
C VAL A 102 7.50 -15.22 -22.58
N ASP A 103 6.28 -15.19 -23.09
CA ASP A 103 5.33 -14.10 -22.82
C ASP A 103 4.81 -14.16 -21.38
N SER A 104 4.55 -15.37 -20.87
CA SER A 104 4.18 -15.57 -19.45
C SER A 104 5.32 -15.17 -18.51
N GLN A 105 6.56 -15.58 -18.82
CA GLN A 105 7.74 -15.18 -18.06
C GLN A 105 7.97 -13.67 -18.09
N THR A 106 7.68 -13.01 -19.19
CA THR A 106 7.78 -11.54 -19.28
C THR A 106 6.78 -10.85 -18.35
N LEU A 107 5.55 -11.37 -18.24
CA LEU A 107 4.56 -10.83 -17.30
C LEU A 107 4.99 -11.04 -15.84
N GLU A 108 5.54 -12.20 -15.50
CA GLU A 108 6.09 -12.48 -14.16
C GLU A 108 7.26 -11.55 -13.86
N THR A 109 8.15 -11.35 -14.82
CA THR A 109 9.28 -10.42 -14.69
C THR A 109 8.78 -8.99 -14.44
N MET A 110 7.78 -8.51 -15.16
CA MET A 110 7.23 -7.17 -14.92
C MET A 110 6.63 -7.04 -13.52
N LYS A 111 5.92 -8.05 -13.02
CA LYS A 111 5.42 -8.07 -11.64
C LYS A 111 6.55 -8.01 -10.63
N PHE A 112 7.58 -8.82 -10.82
CA PHE A 112 8.77 -8.82 -9.96
C PHE A 112 9.48 -7.46 -9.94
N LEU A 113 9.60 -6.78 -11.09
CA LEU A 113 10.22 -5.45 -11.17
C LEU A 113 9.42 -4.39 -10.40
N ILE A 114 8.08 -4.47 -10.39
CA ILE A 114 7.24 -3.59 -9.57
C ILE A 114 7.51 -3.83 -8.08
N GLU A 115 7.58 -5.10 -7.66
CA GLU A 115 7.88 -5.46 -6.27
C GLU A 115 9.30 -5.02 -5.86
N GLU A 116 10.24 -5.09 -6.77
CA GLU A 116 11.61 -4.65 -6.53
C GLU A 116 11.70 -3.14 -6.34
N VAL A 117 11.03 -2.34 -7.17
CA VAL A 117 10.91 -0.89 -6.98
C VAL A 117 10.21 -0.57 -5.65
N ALA A 118 9.16 -1.30 -5.30
CA ALA A 118 8.48 -1.15 -4.02
C ALA A 118 9.42 -1.37 -2.82
N ARG A 119 10.33 -2.36 -2.90
CA ARG A 119 11.35 -2.61 -1.85
C ARG A 119 12.34 -1.44 -1.71
N PHE A 120 12.82 -0.87 -2.82
CA PHE A 120 13.72 0.29 -2.75
C PHE A 120 13.04 1.52 -2.12
N LEU A 121 11.74 1.66 -2.27
CA LEU A 121 10.94 2.75 -1.70
C LEU A 121 10.38 2.41 -0.31
N MET A 122 10.60 1.17 0.19
CA MET A 122 10.05 0.65 1.44
C MET A 122 8.52 0.73 1.52
N ILE A 123 7.83 0.54 0.39
CA ILE A 123 6.37 0.48 0.31
C ILE A 123 5.91 -0.94 0.00
N PHE A 124 4.71 -1.28 0.48
CA PHE A 124 4.12 -2.58 0.20
C PHE A 124 3.60 -2.65 -1.25
N PRO A 125 3.90 -3.71 -2.02
CA PRO A 125 3.43 -3.86 -3.40
C PRO A 125 1.92 -3.74 -3.55
N GLN A 126 1.15 -4.14 -2.54
CA GLN A 126 -0.31 -4.04 -2.50
C GLN A 126 -0.80 -2.58 -2.54
N MET A 127 -0.02 -1.63 -2.02
CA MET A 127 -0.31 -0.19 -2.12
C MET A 127 -0.16 0.34 -3.56
N LEU A 128 0.62 -0.38 -4.39
CA LEU A 128 0.75 -0.14 -5.83
C LEU A 128 -0.28 -0.92 -6.65
N MET A 129 -1.32 -1.44 -6.01
CA MET A 129 -2.35 -2.29 -6.63
C MET A 129 -1.78 -3.58 -7.26
N GLN A 130 -0.64 -4.04 -6.75
CA GLN A 130 0.00 -5.28 -7.18
C GLN A 130 -0.41 -6.43 -6.24
N GLY A 131 -0.83 -7.56 -6.81
CA GLY A 131 -1.24 -8.76 -6.07
C GLY A 131 -2.74 -8.99 -6.07
N ASP A 132 -3.19 -9.97 -5.28
CA ASP A 132 -4.59 -10.30 -5.11
C ASP A 132 -5.35 -9.18 -4.39
N ARG A 133 -6.67 -9.11 -4.61
CA ARG A 133 -7.53 -8.11 -3.97
C ARG A 133 -7.48 -8.29 -2.45
N PRO A 134 -6.94 -7.31 -1.72
CA PRO A 134 -6.88 -7.41 -0.27
C PRO A 134 -8.29 -7.31 0.33
N THR A 135 -8.52 -8.00 1.46
CA THR A 135 -9.72 -7.79 2.28
C THR A 135 -9.63 -6.45 3.01
N TYR A 136 -10.77 -5.91 3.47
CA TYR A 136 -10.77 -4.65 4.23
C TYR A 136 -9.85 -4.69 5.46
N ALA A 137 -9.85 -5.80 6.20
CA ALA A 137 -8.95 -5.99 7.35
C ALA A 137 -7.48 -5.99 6.94
N SER A 138 -7.14 -6.60 5.80
CA SER A 138 -5.78 -6.59 5.27
C SER A 138 -5.34 -5.18 4.85
N VAL A 139 -6.24 -4.39 4.26
CA VAL A 139 -5.93 -3.00 3.86
C VAL A 139 -5.57 -2.16 5.09
N GLU A 140 -6.34 -2.27 6.17
CA GLU A 140 -6.06 -1.56 7.43
C GLU A 140 -4.68 -1.94 7.99
N GLN A 141 -4.36 -3.24 8.04
CA GLN A 141 -3.07 -3.72 8.50
C GLN A 141 -1.91 -3.23 7.62
N PHE A 142 -2.09 -3.16 6.30
CA PHE A 142 -1.08 -2.59 5.40
C PHE A 142 -0.86 -1.10 5.63
N PHE A 143 -1.91 -0.33 5.92
CA PHE A 143 -1.77 1.08 6.28
C PHE A 143 -1.00 1.26 7.59
N ILE A 144 -1.33 0.50 8.63
CA ILE A 144 -0.61 0.52 9.90
C ILE A 144 0.86 0.16 9.68
N ALA A 145 1.13 -0.93 8.97
CA ALA A 145 2.48 -1.38 8.66
C ALA A 145 3.25 -0.33 7.83
N HIS A 146 2.60 0.35 6.88
CA HIS A 146 3.21 1.42 6.12
C HIS A 146 3.61 2.61 7.01
N VAL A 147 2.74 3.03 7.93
CA VAL A 147 3.09 4.09 8.89
C VAL A 147 4.29 3.66 9.72
N VAL A 148 4.27 2.48 10.31
CA VAL A 148 5.30 2.00 11.24
C VAL A 148 6.65 1.74 10.54
N HIS A 149 6.62 1.13 9.35
CA HIS A 149 7.88 0.70 8.69
C HIS A 149 8.41 1.69 7.66
N THR A 150 7.54 2.51 7.05
CA THR A 150 7.94 3.45 6.00
C THR A 150 8.01 4.89 6.50
N LEU A 151 6.95 5.37 7.16
CA LEU A 151 6.85 6.78 7.54
C LEU A 151 7.53 7.09 8.87
N ASP A 152 7.36 6.27 9.89
CA ASP A 152 7.95 6.47 11.23
C ASP A 152 9.47 6.68 11.20
N PRO A 153 10.26 5.90 10.46
CA PRO A 153 11.69 6.13 10.38
C PRO A 153 12.07 7.51 9.81
N TRP A 154 11.24 8.08 8.95
CA TRP A 154 11.43 9.44 8.43
C TRP A 154 11.01 10.50 9.43
N MET A 155 9.88 10.30 10.11
CA MET A 155 9.40 11.18 11.16
C MET A 155 10.43 11.28 12.29
N ASP A 156 10.93 10.14 12.75
CA ASP A 156 11.95 10.09 13.81
C ASP A 156 13.24 10.81 13.42
N ARG A 157 13.71 10.65 12.19
CA ARG A 157 14.89 11.39 11.68
C ARG A 157 14.67 12.89 11.67
N ILE A 158 13.50 13.33 11.22
CA ILE A 158 13.14 14.75 11.20
C ILE A 158 13.06 15.29 12.63
N GLU A 159 12.39 14.58 13.54
CA GLU A 159 12.27 14.94 14.95
C GLU A 159 13.66 15.06 15.62
N GLN A 160 14.52 14.07 15.41
CA GLN A 160 15.87 14.05 15.95
C GLN A 160 16.73 15.20 15.40
N GLU A 161 16.66 15.46 14.11
CA GLU A 161 17.43 16.54 13.51
C GLU A 161 16.92 17.93 13.92
N ILE A 162 15.62 18.12 14.09
CA ILE A 162 15.03 19.34 14.66
C ILE A 162 15.50 19.50 16.12
N LYS A 163 15.43 18.43 16.92
CA LYS A 163 15.90 18.47 18.32
C LYS A 163 17.36 18.85 18.39
N LYS A 164 18.21 18.24 17.57
CA LYS A 164 19.65 18.47 17.54
C LYS A 164 20.01 19.87 17.02
N SER A 165 19.42 20.30 15.92
CA SER A 165 19.89 21.49 15.17
C SER A 165 19.18 22.77 15.58
N LEU A 166 17.91 22.71 16.03
CA LEU A 166 17.11 23.89 16.35
C LEU A 166 16.86 24.09 17.84
N ILE A 167 16.57 23.00 18.59
CA ILE A 167 16.19 23.08 19.99
C ILE A 167 17.41 22.94 20.91
N GLY A 168 18.27 21.96 20.62
CA GLY A 168 19.41 21.59 21.46
C GLY A 168 19.02 20.59 22.57
N TYR A 169 20.04 20.03 23.18
CA TYR A 169 19.90 19.09 24.30
C TYR A 169 20.22 19.73 25.68
N GLU A 170 20.69 20.98 25.69
CA GLU A 170 21.07 21.72 26.85
C GLU A 170 20.37 23.08 26.92
N GLY A 171 20.23 23.65 28.11
CA GLY A 171 19.62 24.96 28.35
C GLY A 171 18.12 24.89 28.65
N GLU A 172 17.45 26.04 28.59
CA GLU A 172 16.02 26.20 28.97
C GLU A 172 15.07 25.37 28.12
N ASN A 173 15.48 24.97 26.94
CA ASN A 173 14.64 24.20 25.98
C ASN A 173 14.97 22.70 25.98
N ALA A 174 15.77 22.22 26.95
CA ALA A 174 16.19 20.82 26.99
C ALA A 174 15.00 19.83 27.05
N ASP A 175 13.91 20.21 27.70
CA ASP A 175 12.71 19.40 27.86
C ASP A 175 11.73 19.48 26.67
N ILE A 176 11.98 20.41 25.75
CA ILE A 176 11.15 20.55 24.54
C ILE A 176 11.62 19.53 23.49
N TYR A 177 10.69 18.79 22.93
CA TYR A 177 10.96 17.85 21.85
C TYR A 177 9.91 17.96 20.76
N PRO A 178 10.31 17.91 19.50
CA PRO A 178 9.38 17.86 18.37
C PRO A 178 8.78 16.46 18.29
N ARG A 179 7.49 16.36 17.96
CA ARG A 179 6.83 15.08 17.77
C ARG A 179 5.76 15.20 16.69
N PHE A 180 5.82 14.30 15.70
CA PHE A 180 4.73 14.13 14.75
C PHE A 180 3.53 13.46 15.42
N SER A 181 2.34 13.97 15.18
CA SER A 181 1.10 13.28 15.56
C SER A 181 0.84 12.15 14.56
N ARG A 182 0.93 10.92 15.05
CA ARG A 182 0.71 9.69 14.25
C ARG A 182 -0.75 9.24 14.28
N GLU A 183 -1.54 9.79 15.22
CA GLU A 183 -2.92 9.38 15.49
C GLU A 183 -3.83 9.58 14.26
N GLY A 184 -3.59 10.66 13.51
CA GLY A 184 -4.32 10.95 12.29
C GLY A 184 -4.11 9.91 11.18
N LEU A 185 -2.93 9.29 11.14
CA LEU A 185 -2.57 8.26 10.16
C LEU A 185 -3.06 6.87 10.57
N LEU A 186 -3.21 6.64 11.88
CA LEU A 186 -3.60 5.36 12.46
C LEU A 186 -5.09 5.31 12.85
N ARG A 187 -5.95 6.06 12.20
CA ARG A 187 -7.39 6.11 12.52
C ARG A 187 -8.07 4.74 12.51
N GLY A 188 -7.62 3.82 11.65
CA GLY A 188 -8.09 2.44 11.64
C GLY A 188 -7.83 1.69 12.95
N ALA A 189 -6.70 1.93 13.59
CA ALA A 189 -6.36 1.37 14.90
C ALA A 189 -7.10 2.02 16.09
N ALA A 190 -8.00 2.98 15.84
CA ALA A 190 -8.70 3.69 16.90
C ALA A 190 -9.57 2.76 17.77
N ARG A 191 -10.09 1.70 17.19
CA ARG A 191 -10.88 0.70 17.92
C ARG A 191 -10.03 -0.08 18.91
N ASP A 192 -8.88 -0.58 18.46
CA ASP A 192 -7.96 -1.35 19.30
C ASP A 192 -7.40 -0.48 20.42
N ARG A 193 -7.08 0.79 20.11
CA ARG A 193 -6.66 1.78 21.13
C ARG A 193 -7.78 2.08 22.13
N ALA A 194 -9.00 2.22 21.67
CA ALA A 194 -10.15 2.43 22.57
C ALA A 194 -10.34 1.23 23.51
N GLU A 195 -10.16 0.01 23.05
CA GLU A 195 -10.19 -1.20 23.88
C GLU A 195 -9.02 -1.24 24.86
N PHE A 196 -7.81 -0.90 24.39
CA PHE A 196 -6.64 -0.78 25.26
C PHE A 196 -6.87 0.27 26.36
N TYR A 197 -7.33 1.47 26.03
CA TYR A 197 -7.58 2.51 27.04
C TYR A 197 -8.72 2.15 28.00
N LYS A 198 -9.76 1.47 27.52
CA LYS A 198 -10.80 0.93 28.38
C LYS A 198 -10.21 0.00 29.43
N ALA A 199 -9.36 -0.94 29.02
CA ALA A 199 -8.69 -1.87 29.93
C ALA A 199 -7.73 -1.12 30.88
N ALA A 200 -6.96 -0.16 30.37
CA ALA A 200 -6.00 0.62 31.14
C ALA A 200 -6.65 1.46 32.24
N LEU A 201 -7.83 2.04 31.96
CA LEU A 201 -8.61 2.85 32.89
C LEU A 201 -9.54 2.02 33.80
N GLY A 202 -9.49 0.68 33.75
CA GLY A 202 -10.24 -0.19 34.64
C GLY A 202 -11.70 -0.42 34.23
N ALA A 203 -12.06 -0.17 32.98
CA ALA A 203 -13.40 -0.51 32.51
C ALA A 203 -13.58 -2.03 32.46
N GLY A 204 -14.74 -2.49 32.91
CA GLY A 204 -15.04 -3.94 32.98
C GLY A 204 -14.66 -4.62 34.30
N GLY A 205 -14.40 -3.82 35.37
CA GLY A 205 -14.16 -4.33 36.72
C GLY A 205 -12.70 -4.74 37.02
N SER A 206 -11.80 -4.60 36.07
CA SER A 206 -10.36 -4.77 36.31
C SER A 206 -9.77 -3.55 37.02
N PRO A 207 -8.75 -3.70 37.87
CA PRO A 207 -8.07 -2.55 38.45
C PRO A 207 -7.46 -1.67 37.36
N ALA A 208 -7.68 -0.36 37.44
CA ALA A 208 -7.01 0.59 36.57
C ALA A 208 -5.50 0.58 36.84
N TRP A 209 -4.69 0.61 35.79
CA TRP A 209 -3.23 0.68 35.86
C TRP A 209 -2.65 1.92 35.18
N MET A 210 -3.52 2.75 34.57
CA MET A 210 -3.19 4.07 34.04
C MET A 210 -4.19 5.12 34.54
N THR A 211 -3.68 6.35 34.71
CA THR A 211 -4.50 7.52 35.01
C THR A 211 -5.07 8.14 33.73
N GLN A 212 -6.10 8.97 33.86
CA GLN A 212 -6.66 9.70 32.72
C GLN A 212 -5.62 10.62 32.08
N ASN A 213 -4.77 11.27 32.88
CA ASN A 213 -3.74 12.16 32.37
C ASN A 213 -2.62 11.42 31.65
N GLU A 214 -2.28 10.20 32.07
CA GLU A 214 -1.35 9.35 31.32
C GLU A 214 -1.90 8.98 29.94
N VAL A 215 -3.19 8.61 29.84
CA VAL A 215 -3.85 8.35 28.57
C VAL A 215 -3.92 9.63 27.71
N ARG A 216 -4.27 10.78 28.31
CA ARG A 216 -4.28 12.08 27.62
C ARG A 216 -2.89 12.47 27.11
N LYS A 217 -1.86 12.18 27.87
CA LYS A 217 -0.45 12.41 27.48
C LYS A 217 -0.05 11.51 26.29
N LEU A 218 -0.49 10.26 26.26
CA LEU A 218 -0.27 9.36 25.11
C LEU A 218 -0.96 9.88 23.84
N GLU A 219 -2.15 10.47 23.99
CA GLU A 219 -2.89 11.09 22.87
C GLU A 219 -2.53 12.56 22.63
N ASN A 220 -1.44 13.06 23.26
CA ASN A 220 -0.95 14.42 23.13
C ASN A 220 -2.01 15.49 23.45
N MET A 221 -2.87 15.20 24.44
CA MET A 221 -3.90 16.11 24.95
C MET A 221 -3.41 16.81 26.22
N ASN A 222 -3.92 18.01 26.47
CA ASN A 222 -3.65 18.72 27.72
C ASN A 222 -4.15 17.93 28.93
N PRO A 223 -3.44 17.95 30.07
CA PRO A 223 -3.89 17.29 31.29
C PRO A 223 -5.23 17.87 31.80
N HIS A 224 -5.98 17.05 32.51
CA HIS A 224 -7.20 17.44 33.23
C HIS A 224 -6.88 17.60 34.72
N GLU A 225 -7.48 18.57 35.40
CA GLU A 225 -7.15 18.91 36.79
C GLU A 225 -7.32 17.73 37.77
N GLU A 226 -8.29 16.86 37.54
CA GLU A 226 -8.58 15.68 38.38
C GLU A 226 -8.08 14.36 37.75
N GLY A 227 -7.28 14.42 36.70
CA GLY A 227 -6.93 13.25 35.87
C GLY A 227 -5.72 12.44 36.36
N ASP A 228 -5.09 12.78 37.48
CA ASP A 228 -3.88 12.11 37.99
C ASP A 228 -4.17 10.97 38.97
N GLU A 229 -5.42 10.84 39.41
CA GLU A 229 -5.81 9.71 40.25
C GLU A 229 -6.18 8.49 39.39
N LEU A 230 -5.78 7.29 39.88
CA LEU A 230 -6.23 6.05 39.25
C LEU A 230 -7.74 5.90 39.38
N PRO A 231 -8.46 5.68 38.30
CA PRO A 231 -9.89 5.46 38.36
C PRO A 231 -10.20 4.27 39.26
N LYS A 232 -11.15 4.45 40.18
CA LYS A 232 -11.63 3.34 41.02
C LYS A 232 -12.37 2.35 40.12
N PRO A 233 -12.21 1.03 40.33
CA PRO A 233 -12.95 0.06 39.55
C PRO A 233 -14.46 0.36 39.70
N THR A 234 -15.11 0.63 38.59
CA THR A 234 -16.57 0.76 38.56
C THR A 234 -17.12 -0.62 38.92
N SER A 235 -17.63 -0.75 40.13
CA SER A 235 -18.42 -1.92 40.52
C SER A 235 -19.50 -2.12 39.45
N ASN A 236 -19.62 -3.33 38.98
CA ASN A 236 -20.71 -3.73 38.10
C ASN A 236 -22.01 -3.11 38.64
N PRO A 237 -22.86 -2.46 37.83
CA PRO A 237 -24.14 -2.00 38.34
C PRO A 237 -24.82 -3.18 39.03
N GLU A 238 -25.22 -2.99 40.30
CA GLU A 238 -26.00 -3.98 41.00
C GLU A 238 -27.09 -4.50 40.07
N PRO A 239 -27.32 -5.84 40.02
CA PRO A 239 -28.42 -6.35 39.22
C PRO A 239 -29.71 -5.61 39.68
N VAL A 240 -30.32 -4.90 38.76
CA VAL A 240 -31.61 -4.26 39.02
C VAL A 240 -32.53 -5.34 39.51
N ALA A 241 -32.94 -5.25 40.79
CA ALA A 241 -33.91 -6.18 41.38
C ALA A 241 -35.11 -6.29 40.44
N PRO A 242 -35.60 -7.50 40.18
CA PRO A 242 -36.75 -7.67 39.32
C PRO A 242 -37.89 -6.78 39.84
N ALA A 243 -38.49 -5.99 38.98
CA ALA A 243 -39.63 -5.15 39.31
C ALA A 243 -40.70 -6.07 39.94
N GLU A 244 -41.15 -5.73 41.16
CA GLU A 244 -42.27 -6.44 41.77
C GLU A 244 -43.48 -6.40 40.82
N PRO A 245 -44.14 -7.55 40.63
CA PRO A 245 -45.35 -7.57 39.80
C PRO A 245 -46.41 -6.64 40.39
N PRO A 246 -47.16 -5.94 39.56
CA PRO A 246 -48.18 -5.04 40.03
C PRO A 246 -49.14 -5.80 40.93
N GLN A 247 -49.29 -5.34 42.17
CA GLN A 247 -50.27 -5.86 43.11
C GLN A 247 -51.65 -5.67 42.50
N GLY A 248 -52.38 -6.78 42.33
CA GLY A 248 -53.72 -6.80 41.81
C GLY A 248 -54.61 -5.97 42.71
N GLY A 249 -55.21 -4.91 42.15
CA GLY A 249 -56.27 -4.19 42.82
C GLY A 249 -57.45 -5.10 43.03
N ASP A 250 -57.82 -5.32 44.30
CA ASP A 250 -59.06 -5.93 44.67
C ASP A 250 -60.22 -5.08 44.16
N ASP A 251 -60.87 -5.53 43.13
CA ASP A 251 -62.11 -4.96 42.65
C ASP A 251 -63.26 -5.61 43.44
N ASN A 252 -63.51 -5.11 44.64
CA ASN A 252 -64.74 -5.34 45.39
C ASN A 252 -65.70 -4.21 45.10
N GLY A 253 -66.64 -4.45 44.26
CA GLY A 253 -67.72 -3.53 43.98
C GLY A 253 -69.06 -4.19 43.72
N ALA A 254 -69.94 -4.13 44.61
CA ALA A 254 -71.35 -4.41 44.66
C ALA A 254 -72.15 -4.18 43.35
#